data_062fa5b96da87a81bc539f7ab1d05175
#
_entry.id   062fa5b96da87a81bc539f7ab1d05175
#
_cell.length_a   1.000
_cell.length_b   1.000
_cell.length_c   1.000
_cell.angle_alpha   90.00
_cell.angle_beta   90.00
_cell.angle_gamma   90.00
#
_symmetry.space_group_name_H-M   'P 1'
#
loop_
_entity.id
_entity.type
_entity.pdbx_description
1 polymer ?
#
loop_
_entity_poly.entity_id
_entity_poly.type
_entity_poly.pdbx_seq_one_letter_code
_entity_poly.pdbx_strand_id
1 'polypeptide(L)'
;MLRIIATFFKKTDRRRWADPRNIYASWESRNKELAALVPSNSRVIEFGAGKRTLERYLDPSCSYVPSDIVDRGPGTIVFDLNQRPLPDLGPDAYDVAVFSGVLEYVRDVPAVLDWLTKYVTVCVLTYAPAKAKGPSPRGLLETIGRLRHGWMNNYREEELRSLFCERGFELVQEKDWEEQRLFVFSRR
;
A
#
# COMPACT_ATOMS: atom_id res chain seq x y z
N MET A 1 -9.41 -2.94 -22.48
CA MET A 1 -10.42 -1.87 -22.45
C MET A 1 -11.22 -1.88 -21.15
N LEU A 2 -11.90 -2.95 -20.76
CA LEU A 2 -12.72 -3.04 -19.53
C LEU A 2 -11.98 -2.61 -18.24
N ARG A 3 -10.69 -2.98 -18.08
CA ARG A 3 -9.90 -2.62 -16.90
C ARG A 3 -9.63 -1.12 -16.78
N ILE A 4 -9.32 -0.45 -17.90
CA ILE A 4 -9.12 1.00 -17.92
C ILE A 4 -10.42 1.71 -17.52
N ILE A 5 -11.56 1.25 -18.02
CA ILE A 5 -12.88 1.80 -17.68
C ILE A 5 -13.16 1.62 -16.20
N ALA A 6 -12.95 0.42 -15.64
CA ALA A 6 -13.15 0.16 -14.21
C ALA A 6 -12.23 1.06 -13.34
N THR A 7 -10.97 1.20 -13.72
CA THR A 7 -10.02 2.06 -13.02
C THR A 7 -10.40 3.54 -13.14
N PHE A 8 -10.86 3.97 -14.31
CA PHE A 8 -11.37 5.33 -14.52
C PHE A 8 -12.54 5.64 -13.55
N PHE A 9 -13.45 4.68 -13.37
CA PHE A 9 -14.52 4.76 -12.36
C PHE A 9 -14.04 4.42 -10.94
N LYS A 10 -12.73 4.22 -10.74
CA LYS A 10 -12.11 3.95 -9.43
C LYS A 10 -12.74 2.77 -8.69
N LYS A 11 -13.00 1.68 -9.40
CA LYS A 11 -13.51 0.42 -8.86
C LYS A 11 -12.38 -0.59 -8.67
N THR A 12 -12.36 -1.24 -7.52
CA THR A 12 -11.40 -2.32 -7.22
C THR A 12 -11.60 -3.50 -8.17
N ASP A 13 -10.54 -3.93 -8.84
CA ASP A 13 -10.53 -5.11 -9.71
C ASP A 13 -10.32 -6.39 -8.88
N ARG A 14 -11.37 -6.80 -8.17
CA ARG A 14 -11.35 -7.96 -7.29
C ARG A 14 -11.02 -9.25 -8.03
N ARG A 15 -11.49 -9.40 -9.28
CA ARG A 15 -11.23 -10.59 -10.10
C ARG A 15 -9.75 -10.74 -10.44
N ARG A 16 -9.09 -9.62 -10.76
CA ARG A 16 -7.65 -9.60 -11.00
C ARG A 16 -6.88 -10.10 -9.80
N TRP A 17 -7.18 -9.57 -8.61
CA TRP A 17 -6.41 -9.86 -7.41
C TRP A 17 -6.78 -11.21 -6.78
N ALA A 18 -7.94 -11.78 -7.11
CA ALA A 18 -8.29 -13.14 -6.75
C ALA A 18 -7.44 -14.19 -7.50
N ASP A 19 -6.92 -13.86 -8.68
CA ASP A 19 -6.09 -14.77 -9.47
C ASP A 19 -4.62 -14.70 -9.02
N PRO A 20 -4.06 -15.79 -8.43
CA PRO A 20 -2.68 -15.80 -7.94
C PRO A 20 -1.61 -15.56 -9.02
N ARG A 21 -1.96 -15.76 -10.31
CA ARG A 21 -1.07 -15.49 -11.45
C ARG A 21 -0.77 -14.02 -11.63
N ASN A 22 -1.60 -13.13 -11.10
CA ASN A 22 -1.37 -11.68 -11.11
C ASN A 22 -0.49 -11.18 -9.96
N ILE A 23 -0.02 -12.08 -9.09
CA ILE A 23 0.91 -11.79 -8.00
C ILE A 23 2.28 -12.34 -8.39
N TYR A 24 3.15 -11.46 -8.87
CA TYR A 24 4.41 -11.83 -9.51
C TYR A 24 5.48 -12.22 -8.48
N ALA A 25 6.27 -13.25 -8.80
CA ALA A 25 7.38 -13.69 -7.96
C ALA A 25 8.49 -12.61 -7.85
N SER A 26 8.65 -11.77 -8.88
CA SER A 26 9.60 -10.65 -8.85
C SER A 26 9.35 -9.64 -7.73
N TRP A 27 8.14 -9.60 -7.16
CA TRP A 27 7.84 -8.71 -6.01
C TRP A 27 8.40 -9.24 -4.68
N GLU A 28 8.99 -10.42 -4.66
CA GLU A 28 9.58 -11.00 -3.46
C GLU A 28 10.75 -10.17 -2.94
N SER A 29 11.62 -9.67 -3.82
CA SER A 29 12.73 -8.78 -3.45
C SER A 29 12.25 -7.51 -2.76
N ARG A 30 11.15 -6.92 -3.24
CA ARG A 30 10.51 -5.76 -2.61
C ARG A 30 10.06 -6.07 -1.18
N ASN A 31 9.40 -7.20 -0.98
CA ASN A 31 8.92 -7.58 0.34
C ASN A 31 10.07 -7.85 1.31
N LYS A 32 11.19 -8.40 0.83
CA LYS A 32 12.41 -8.56 1.62
C LYS A 32 12.99 -7.21 2.07
N GLU A 33 13.04 -6.22 1.16
CA GLU A 33 13.50 -4.86 1.50
C GLU A 33 12.56 -4.19 2.52
N LEU A 34 11.23 -4.33 2.35
CA LEU A 34 10.26 -3.78 3.30
C LEU A 34 10.36 -4.44 4.67
N ALA A 35 10.51 -5.76 4.73
CA ALA A 35 10.65 -6.50 5.98
C ALA A 35 11.88 -6.05 6.78
N ALA A 36 12.99 -5.76 6.11
CA ALA A 36 14.22 -5.27 6.74
C ALA A 36 14.06 -3.88 7.40
N LEU A 37 13.00 -3.15 7.09
CA LEU A 37 12.68 -1.82 7.64
C LEU A 37 11.65 -1.88 8.76
N VAL A 38 11.06 -3.04 9.00
CA VAL A 38 10.12 -3.26 10.11
C VAL A 38 10.94 -3.49 11.38
N PRO A 39 10.71 -2.71 12.47
CA PRO A 39 11.40 -2.96 13.73
C PRO A 39 11.08 -4.35 14.30
N SER A 40 12.05 -5.00 14.94
CA SER A 40 11.81 -6.24 15.67
C SER A 40 10.78 -6.04 16.80
N ASN A 41 10.18 -7.13 17.25
CA ASN A 41 9.14 -7.15 18.30
C ASN A 41 7.88 -6.32 17.94
N SER A 42 7.64 -6.06 16.66
CA SER A 42 6.47 -5.29 16.20
C SER A 42 5.25 -6.18 15.93
N ARG A 43 4.07 -5.63 16.17
CA ARG A 43 2.79 -6.18 15.70
C ARG A 43 2.51 -5.56 14.33
N VAL A 44 2.60 -6.38 13.28
CA VAL A 44 2.58 -5.94 11.89
C VAL A 44 1.26 -6.27 11.22
N ILE A 45 0.62 -5.30 10.58
CA ILE A 45 -0.46 -5.54 9.63
C ILE A 45 0.00 -5.24 8.21
N GLU A 46 -0.13 -6.20 7.29
CA GLU A 46 0.15 -6.00 5.86
C GLU A 46 -1.15 -5.81 5.09
N PHE A 47 -1.26 -4.72 4.37
CA PHE A 47 -2.37 -4.46 3.44
C PHE A 47 -2.00 -4.93 2.04
N GLY A 48 -2.90 -5.71 1.41
CA GLY A 48 -2.64 -6.34 0.12
C GLY A 48 -1.61 -7.47 0.20
N ALA A 49 -1.76 -8.35 1.18
CA ALA A 49 -0.78 -9.37 1.55
C ALA A 49 -0.44 -10.36 0.42
N GLY A 50 -1.31 -10.51 -0.59
CA GLY A 50 -1.04 -11.32 -1.77
C GLY A 50 -0.67 -12.75 -1.44
N LYS A 51 0.58 -13.14 -1.68
CA LYS A 51 1.13 -14.47 -1.34
C LYS A 51 1.74 -14.54 0.06
N ARG A 52 1.50 -13.55 0.91
CA ARG A 52 2.07 -13.45 2.27
C ARG A 52 3.61 -13.57 2.27
N THR A 53 4.24 -13.01 1.25
CA THR A 53 5.69 -13.12 1.09
C THR A 53 6.45 -12.33 2.15
N LEU A 54 5.90 -11.18 2.58
CA LEU A 54 6.49 -10.34 3.63
C LEU A 54 6.71 -11.14 4.93
N GLU A 55 5.72 -11.94 5.35
CA GLU A 55 5.75 -12.74 6.58
C GLU A 55 7.02 -13.59 6.70
N ARG A 56 7.52 -14.13 5.58
CA ARG A 56 8.72 -14.98 5.56
C ARG A 56 10.03 -14.27 5.85
N TYR A 57 10.04 -12.94 5.71
CA TYR A 57 11.24 -12.11 5.86
C TYR A 57 11.20 -11.22 7.09
N LEU A 58 10.06 -11.14 7.78
CA LEU A 58 9.98 -10.42 9.06
C LEU A 58 10.87 -11.07 10.11
N ASP A 59 11.36 -10.26 11.04
CA ASP A 59 12.02 -10.77 12.23
C ASP A 59 11.10 -11.74 12.98
N PRO A 60 11.59 -12.93 13.42
CA PRO A 60 10.76 -13.93 14.12
C PRO A 60 10.08 -13.43 15.39
N SER A 61 10.55 -12.33 15.98
CA SER A 61 9.91 -11.69 17.14
C SER A 61 8.67 -10.89 16.79
N CYS A 62 8.43 -10.60 15.49
CA CYS A 62 7.24 -9.88 15.05
C CYS A 62 6.01 -10.79 15.01
N SER A 63 4.86 -10.25 15.41
CA SER A 63 3.57 -10.88 15.08
C SER A 63 3.06 -10.28 13.75
N TYR A 64 2.42 -11.12 12.93
CA TYR A 64 1.99 -10.73 11.59
C TYR A 64 0.53 -11.05 11.34
N VAL A 65 -0.19 -10.07 10.80
CA VAL A 65 -1.58 -10.20 10.37
C VAL A 65 -1.70 -9.77 8.90
N PRO A 66 -2.08 -10.69 7.99
CA PRO A 66 -2.36 -10.35 6.61
C PRO A 66 -3.73 -9.68 6.47
N SER A 67 -3.82 -8.65 5.64
CA SER A 67 -5.08 -8.08 5.17
C SER A 67 -5.07 -7.98 3.64
N ASP A 68 -6.18 -8.33 3.02
CA ASP A 68 -6.34 -8.29 1.56
C ASP A 68 -7.82 -8.18 1.20
N ILE A 69 -8.13 -7.84 -0.05
CA ILE A 69 -9.50 -7.88 -0.59
C ILE A 69 -10.01 -9.31 -0.82
N VAL A 70 -9.13 -10.30 -0.76
CA VAL A 70 -9.38 -11.74 -0.94
C VAL A 70 -8.79 -12.48 0.25
N ASP A 71 -9.43 -13.55 0.67
CA ASP A 71 -8.86 -14.45 1.67
C ASP A 71 -7.53 -15.04 1.17
N ARG A 72 -6.47 -14.89 1.97
CA ARG A 72 -5.11 -15.36 1.70
C ARG A 72 -4.69 -16.49 2.65
N GLY A 73 -5.66 -17.10 3.32
CA GLY A 73 -5.44 -18.17 4.30
C GLY A 73 -5.66 -17.72 5.74
N PRO A 74 -5.32 -18.57 6.71
CA PRO A 74 -5.63 -18.34 8.11
C PRO A 74 -5.20 -16.97 8.63
N GLY A 75 -6.09 -16.32 9.38
CA GLY A 75 -5.85 -15.01 10.00
C GLY A 75 -6.00 -13.81 9.06
N THR A 76 -6.36 -14.01 7.78
CA THR A 76 -6.56 -12.88 6.86
C THR A 76 -7.76 -12.04 7.25
N ILE A 77 -7.54 -10.74 7.46
CA ILE A 77 -8.63 -9.76 7.57
C ILE A 77 -9.05 -9.34 6.16
N VAL A 78 -10.23 -9.79 5.74
CA VAL A 78 -10.71 -9.57 4.36
C VAL A 78 -11.53 -8.29 4.28
N PHE A 79 -10.99 -7.25 3.64
CA PHE A 79 -11.74 -6.02 3.31
C PHE A 79 -11.06 -5.24 2.18
N ASP A 80 -11.80 -4.27 1.63
CA ASP A 80 -11.34 -3.41 0.53
C ASP A 80 -11.12 -1.99 1.06
N LEU A 81 -9.89 -1.48 0.95
CA LEU A 81 -9.54 -0.10 1.32
C LEU A 81 -10.35 0.97 0.56
N ASN A 82 -11.02 0.58 -0.53
CA ASN A 82 -11.90 1.46 -1.31
C ASN A 82 -13.38 1.39 -0.89
N GLN A 83 -13.75 0.52 0.04
CA GLN A 83 -15.11 0.43 0.59
C GLN A 83 -15.22 1.19 1.91
N ARG A 84 -16.44 1.60 2.22
CA ARG A 84 -16.75 2.31 3.46
C ARG A 84 -17.99 1.65 4.13
N PRO A 85 -18.05 1.59 5.46
CA PRO A 85 -16.99 2.00 6.40
C PRO A 85 -15.79 1.06 6.36
N LEU A 86 -14.59 1.56 6.71
CA LEU A 86 -13.44 0.71 6.99
C LEU A 86 -13.64 0.00 8.33
N PRO A 87 -13.11 -1.24 8.50
CA PRO A 87 -13.30 -2.01 9.73
C PRO A 87 -12.64 -1.35 10.93
N ASP A 88 -13.14 -1.64 12.11
CA ASP A 88 -12.40 -1.42 13.34
C ASP A 88 -11.35 -2.53 13.50
N LEU A 89 -10.09 -2.14 13.67
CA LEU A 89 -8.98 -3.09 13.85
C LEU A 89 -8.66 -3.34 15.34
N GLY A 90 -9.41 -2.69 16.24
CA GLY A 90 -9.13 -2.67 17.67
C GLY A 90 -8.06 -1.63 18.04
N PRO A 91 -8.21 -0.95 19.19
CA PRO A 91 -7.24 0.03 19.64
C PRO A 91 -5.89 -0.64 19.92
N ASP A 92 -4.82 0.04 19.54
CA ASP A 92 -3.43 -0.41 19.77
C ASP A 92 -3.14 -1.84 19.29
N ALA A 93 -3.86 -2.31 18.27
CA ALA A 93 -3.70 -3.67 17.78
C ALA A 93 -2.37 -3.88 17.06
N TYR A 94 -1.81 -2.82 16.45
CA TYR A 94 -0.63 -2.90 15.61
C TYR A 94 0.35 -1.77 15.90
N ASP A 95 1.63 -2.02 15.64
CA ASP A 95 2.69 -1.03 15.71
C ASP A 95 3.02 -0.51 14.31
N VAL A 96 3.01 -1.42 13.32
CA VAL A 96 3.45 -1.15 11.94
C VAL A 96 2.39 -1.56 10.92
N ALA A 97 2.09 -0.66 10.00
CA ALA A 97 1.36 -0.96 8.77
C ALA A 97 2.33 -1.09 7.58
N VAL A 98 2.19 -2.14 6.78
CA VAL A 98 2.98 -2.33 5.57
C VAL A 98 2.09 -2.28 4.33
N PHE A 99 2.51 -1.49 3.32
CA PHE A 99 1.85 -1.38 2.01
C PHE A 99 2.86 -1.69 0.90
N SER A 100 2.90 -2.92 0.45
CA SER A 100 3.81 -3.35 -0.62
C SER A 100 3.20 -3.12 -2.00
N GLY A 101 3.31 -1.88 -2.53
CA GLY A 101 2.73 -1.49 -3.82
C GLY A 101 1.20 -1.54 -3.84
N VAL A 102 0.57 -1.00 -2.83
CA VAL A 102 -0.89 -1.06 -2.61
C VAL A 102 -1.55 0.31 -2.71
N LEU A 103 -0.90 1.36 -2.20
CA LEU A 103 -1.53 2.68 -2.13
C LEU A 103 -1.92 3.23 -3.50
N GLU A 104 -1.26 2.82 -4.58
CA GLU A 104 -1.62 3.18 -5.96
C GLU A 104 -3.05 2.73 -6.34
N TYR A 105 -3.53 1.66 -5.71
CA TYR A 105 -4.88 1.09 -5.93
C TYR A 105 -5.93 1.65 -4.97
N VAL A 106 -5.56 2.58 -4.10
CA VAL A 106 -6.47 3.25 -3.17
C VAL A 106 -6.97 4.55 -3.78
N ARG A 107 -8.31 4.68 -3.87
CA ARG A 107 -8.97 5.86 -4.45
C ARG A 107 -8.81 7.10 -3.60
N ASP A 108 -8.98 6.94 -2.30
CA ASP A 108 -8.99 8.00 -1.30
C ASP A 108 -7.94 7.67 -0.22
N VAL A 109 -6.68 7.93 -0.57
CA VAL A 109 -5.54 7.71 0.34
C VAL A 109 -5.67 8.57 1.60
N PRO A 110 -6.05 9.86 1.53
CA PRO A 110 -6.27 10.67 2.72
C PRO A 110 -7.18 9.99 3.75
N ALA A 111 -8.36 9.54 3.33
CA ALA A 111 -9.32 8.91 4.24
C ALA A 111 -8.82 7.57 4.82
N VAL A 112 -8.00 6.81 4.06
CA VAL A 112 -7.35 5.60 4.57
C VAL A 112 -6.29 5.95 5.62
N LEU A 113 -5.51 6.99 5.39
CA LEU A 113 -4.51 7.45 6.36
C LEU A 113 -5.17 8.02 7.63
N ASP A 114 -6.27 8.78 7.51
CA ASP A 114 -7.04 9.27 8.66
C ASP A 114 -7.56 8.12 9.54
N TRP A 115 -8.03 7.06 8.90
CA TRP A 115 -8.46 5.84 9.59
C TRP A 115 -7.28 5.12 10.23
N LEU A 116 -6.15 5.00 9.52
CA LEU A 116 -4.97 4.25 9.94
C LEU A 116 -4.29 4.86 11.17
N THR A 117 -4.35 6.21 11.32
CA THR A 117 -3.78 6.90 12.49
C THR A 117 -4.32 6.42 13.83
N LYS A 118 -5.45 5.73 13.85
CA LYS A 118 -6.06 5.18 15.06
C LYS A 118 -5.39 3.88 15.53
N TYR A 119 -4.62 3.23 14.65
CA TYR A 119 -4.20 1.85 14.87
C TYR A 119 -2.68 1.63 14.83
N VAL A 120 -1.93 2.52 14.16
CA VAL A 120 -0.48 2.33 13.97
C VAL A 120 0.28 3.63 14.17
N THR A 121 1.54 3.48 14.56
CA THR A 121 2.49 4.60 14.67
C THR A 121 3.54 4.59 13.57
N VAL A 122 3.75 3.46 12.88
CA VAL A 122 4.73 3.32 11.80
C VAL A 122 4.06 2.82 10.53
N CYS A 123 4.44 3.42 9.39
CA CYS A 123 4.05 2.96 8.06
C CYS A 123 5.30 2.67 7.23
N VAL A 124 5.42 1.44 6.73
CA VAL A 124 6.48 1.02 5.80
C VAL A 124 5.83 0.72 4.46
N LEU A 125 6.24 1.39 3.40
CA LEU A 125 5.55 1.24 2.12
C LEU A 125 6.46 1.40 0.90
N THR A 126 6.02 0.83 -0.22
CA THR A 126 6.48 1.25 -1.54
C THR A 126 5.35 1.95 -2.28
N TYR A 127 5.74 2.91 -3.10
CA TYR A 127 4.84 3.66 -3.97
C TYR A 127 5.55 4.03 -5.27
N ALA A 128 4.83 4.02 -6.39
CA ALA A 128 5.29 4.50 -7.69
C ALA A 128 4.84 5.96 -7.89
N PRO A 129 5.67 6.97 -7.56
CA PRO A 129 5.29 8.37 -7.71
C PRO A 129 5.03 8.75 -9.17
N ALA A 130 4.09 9.66 -9.40
CA ALA A 130 3.89 10.24 -10.72
C ALA A 130 5.06 11.17 -11.07
N LYS A 131 5.65 10.96 -12.25
CA LYS A 131 6.78 11.77 -12.77
C LYS A 131 6.29 13.02 -13.48
N ALA A 132 5.11 12.95 -14.09
CA ALA A 132 4.47 14.07 -14.78
C ALA A 132 2.97 14.13 -14.43
N LYS A 133 2.43 15.33 -14.30
CA LYS A 133 1.04 15.58 -13.93
C LYS A 133 0.48 16.76 -14.74
N GLY A 134 -0.85 16.77 -14.89
CA GLY A 134 -1.56 17.85 -15.55
C GLY A 134 -1.80 17.65 -17.04
N PRO A 135 -2.26 18.70 -17.76
CA PRO A 135 -2.75 18.59 -19.13
C PRO A 135 -1.65 18.49 -20.20
N SER A 136 -0.37 18.41 -19.80
CA SER A 136 0.73 18.22 -20.74
C SER A 136 0.64 16.85 -21.44
N PRO A 137 1.15 16.69 -22.68
CA PRO A 137 1.18 15.41 -23.36
C PRO A 137 1.85 14.29 -22.53
N ARG A 138 2.92 14.62 -21.79
CA ARG A 138 3.59 13.67 -20.88
C ARG A 138 2.71 13.28 -19.71
N GLY A 139 2.03 14.25 -19.07
CA GLY A 139 1.11 13.98 -17.96
C GLY A 139 -0.09 13.14 -18.38
N LEU A 140 -0.61 13.36 -19.59
CA LEU A 140 -1.70 12.55 -20.15
C LEU A 140 -1.26 11.11 -20.42
N LEU A 141 -0.09 10.91 -21.04
CA LEU A 141 0.47 9.58 -21.31
C LEU A 141 0.72 8.82 -20.02
N GLU A 142 1.25 9.49 -19.00
CA GLU A 142 1.48 8.87 -17.68
C GLU A 142 0.16 8.48 -17.03
N THR A 143 -0.84 9.35 -17.05
CA THR A 143 -2.18 9.04 -16.51
C THR A 143 -2.79 7.81 -17.19
N ILE A 144 -2.69 7.71 -18.51
CA ILE A 144 -3.17 6.53 -19.27
C ILE A 144 -2.38 5.28 -18.87
N GLY A 145 -1.06 5.38 -18.73
CA GLY A 145 -0.21 4.30 -18.26
C GLY A 145 -0.64 3.80 -16.88
N ARG A 146 -0.83 4.69 -15.93
CA ARG A 146 -1.28 4.37 -14.56
C ARG A 146 -2.65 3.69 -14.57
N LEU A 147 -3.61 4.19 -15.34
CA LEU A 147 -4.92 3.55 -15.50
C LEU A 147 -4.81 2.12 -16.09
N ARG A 148 -3.87 1.87 -17.00
CA ARG A 148 -3.61 0.52 -17.54
C ARG A 148 -3.08 -0.44 -16.46
N HIS A 149 -2.29 0.05 -15.52
CA HIS A 149 -1.84 -0.71 -14.34
C HIS A 149 -2.96 -0.93 -13.32
N GLY A 150 -4.06 -0.19 -13.42
CA GLY A 150 -5.17 -0.24 -12.48
C GLY A 150 -4.98 0.73 -11.30
N TRP A 151 -4.02 1.66 -11.40
CA TRP A 151 -3.74 2.65 -10.36
C TRP A 151 -4.81 3.74 -10.35
N MET A 152 -5.32 4.06 -9.16
CA MET A 152 -6.47 4.94 -8.97
C MET A 152 -6.08 6.36 -8.58
N ASN A 153 -4.81 6.59 -8.31
CA ASN A 153 -4.27 7.90 -7.95
C ASN A 153 -2.94 8.15 -8.67
N ASN A 154 -2.43 9.37 -8.56
CA ASN A 154 -1.22 9.82 -9.26
C ASN A 154 -0.46 10.85 -8.43
N TYR A 155 -0.28 10.58 -7.15
CA TYR A 155 0.49 11.46 -6.29
C TYR A 155 1.95 11.51 -6.76
N ARG A 156 2.52 12.72 -6.78
CA ARG A 156 3.96 12.90 -6.82
C ARG A 156 4.53 12.61 -5.44
N GLU A 157 5.83 12.46 -5.36
CA GLU A 157 6.51 12.12 -4.12
C GLU A 157 6.22 13.13 -3.02
N GLU A 158 6.35 14.43 -3.32
CA GLU A 158 6.09 15.50 -2.36
C GLU A 158 4.62 15.50 -1.89
N GLU A 159 3.68 15.23 -2.81
CA GLU A 159 2.26 15.15 -2.47
C GLU A 159 1.99 13.97 -1.52
N LEU A 160 2.61 12.80 -1.80
CA LEU A 160 2.48 11.65 -0.91
C LEU A 160 3.06 11.95 0.48
N ARG A 161 4.25 12.54 0.56
CA ARG A 161 4.86 12.95 1.83
C ARG A 161 3.96 13.91 2.61
N SER A 162 3.39 14.93 1.94
CA SER A 162 2.48 15.88 2.57
C SER A 162 1.28 15.19 3.19
N LEU A 163 0.67 14.19 2.49
CA LEU A 163 -0.46 13.42 3.04
C LEU A 163 -0.14 12.73 4.37
N PHE A 164 1.07 12.18 4.51
CA PHE A 164 1.51 11.58 5.77
C PHE A 164 1.83 12.65 6.82
N CYS A 165 2.54 13.72 6.45
CA CYS A 165 2.93 14.79 7.37
C CYS A 165 1.71 15.53 7.96
N GLU A 166 0.67 15.78 7.16
CA GLU A 166 -0.59 16.39 7.61
C GLU A 166 -1.30 15.56 8.69
N ARG A 167 -0.94 14.27 8.83
CA ARG A 167 -1.49 13.31 9.82
C ARG A 167 -0.52 13.01 10.95
N GLY A 168 0.51 13.84 11.09
CA GLY A 168 1.49 13.73 12.17
C GLY A 168 2.55 12.65 11.97
N PHE A 169 2.65 12.07 10.78
CA PHE A 169 3.76 11.20 10.46
C PHE A 169 4.96 12.00 9.94
N GLU A 170 6.15 11.65 10.37
CA GLU A 170 7.41 12.17 9.89
C GLU A 170 8.09 11.15 8.98
N LEU A 171 8.72 11.60 7.89
CA LEU A 171 9.54 10.72 7.06
C LEU A 171 10.83 10.39 7.80
N VAL A 172 11.04 9.11 8.10
CA VAL A 172 12.22 8.61 8.82
C VAL A 172 13.28 8.12 7.85
N GLN A 173 12.83 7.41 6.81
CA GLN A 173 13.74 6.81 5.83
C GLN A 173 13.07 6.73 4.46
N GLU A 174 13.89 6.83 3.42
CA GLU A 174 13.49 6.60 2.04
C GLU A 174 14.62 5.98 1.23
N LYS A 175 14.24 5.24 0.19
CA LYS A 175 15.18 4.57 -0.70
C LYS A 175 14.55 4.36 -2.07
N ASP A 176 15.32 4.46 -3.14
CA ASP A 176 14.91 4.02 -4.46
C ASP A 176 14.82 2.48 -4.51
N TRP A 177 13.77 1.97 -5.13
CA TRP A 177 13.61 0.56 -5.44
C TRP A 177 12.96 0.40 -6.82
N GLU A 178 13.75 0.05 -7.83
CA GLU A 178 13.32 -0.03 -9.23
C GLU A 178 12.58 1.25 -9.69
N GLU A 179 11.33 1.13 -10.14
CA GLU A 179 10.48 2.27 -10.55
C GLU A 179 9.63 2.82 -9.39
N GLN A 180 9.80 2.29 -8.19
CA GLN A 180 9.11 2.73 -6.99
C GLN A 180 10.06 3.41 -6.01
N ARG A 181 9.49 4.10 -5.05
CA ARG A 181 10.19 4.60 -3.87
C ARG A 181 9.70 3.83 -2.65
N LEU A 182 10.61 3.54 -1.77
CA LEU A 182 10.36 2.94 -0.48
C LEU A 182 10.40 4.03 0.57
N PHE A 183 9.42 4.04 1.47
CA PHE A 183 9.29 5.04 2.53
C PHE A 183 9.04 4.36 3.88
N VAL A 184 9.62 4.95 4.92
CA VAL A 184 9.28 4.70 6.31
C VAL A 184 8.80 6.01 6.92
N PHE A 185 7.57 6.01 7.39
CA PHE A 185 6.97 7.11 8.13
C PHE A 185 6.71 6.68 9.57
N SER A 186 6.98 7.55 10.52
CA SER A 186 6.70 7.31 11.94
C SER A 186 6.01 8.53 12.55
N ARG A 187 5.12 8.30 13.50
CA ARG A 187 4.56 9.36 14.33
C ARG A 187 4.77 9.03 15.80
N ARG A 188 4.88 10.05 16.60
CA ARG A 188 5.02 9.98 18.06
C ARG A 188 3.66 9.81 18.74
#